data_ec6c7f834319486b1a49787cd1f8ace0
#
_entry.id   ec6c7f834319486b1a49787cd1f8ace0
#
_cell.length_a   1.000
_cell.length_b   1.000
_cell.length_c   1.000
_cell.angle_alpha   90.00
_cell.angle_beta   90.00
_cell.angle_gamma   90.00
#
_symmetry.space_group_name_H-M   'P 1'
#
loop_
_entity.id
_entity.type
_entity.pdbx_description
1 polymer ?
#
loop_
_entity_poly.entity_id
_entity_poly.type
_entity_poly.pdbx_seq_one_letter_code
_entity_poly.pdbx_strand_id
1 'polypeptide(L)'
;KQGDSLWLFNEEVFPVCSPQWLKDQATPLTVQTLPDCPLLHLRQEHNSQWFDWSGVFRELGITTAPTPGQLRFDNYTLLIQAAIAGQGVAIGWRHLVDNLLEQKWLCRPISDTVISRLGYYVVQPQRKRRGQLVERFVDWLVAEQASSAQSLTGLALPSIAV
;
A
#
# COMPACT_ATOMS: atom_id res chain seq x y z
N LYS A 1 -22.53 -21.09 3.65
CA LYS A 1 -22.92 -20.36 4.88
C LYS A 1 -21.68 -19.57 5.30
N GLN A 2 -21.71 -18.27 5.04
CA GLN A 2 -20.66 -17.33 5.41
C GLN A 2 -20.55 -17.27 6.96
N GLY A 3 -19.33 -17.45 7.49
CA GLY A 3 -19.05 -17.16 8.89
C GLY A 3 -19.24 -15.68 9.19
N ASP A 4 -19.33 -15.32 10.46
CA ASP A 4 -19.33 -13.93 10.87
C ASP A 4 -18.00 -13.30 10.40
N SER A 5 -18.09 -12.33 9.48
CA SER A 5 -16.93 -11.58 9.01
C SER A 5 -17.01 -10.17 9.58
N LEU A 6 -15.91 -9.75 10.21
CA LEU A 6 -15.75 -8.39 10.73
C LEU A 6 -14.79 -7.64 9.80
N TRP A 7 -15.25 -6.55 9.22
CA TRP A 7 -14.41 -5.65 8.43
C TRP A 7 -13.40 -4.93 9.31
N LEU A 8 -12.16 -4.83 8.84
CA LEU A 8 -11.09 -4.07 9.50
C LEU A 8 -10.79 -2.76 8.76
N PHE A 9 -10.30 -2.84 7.53
CA PHE A 9 -9.96 -1.67 6.71
C PHE A 9 -10.01 -2.01 5.22
N ASN A 10 -10.08 -0.99 4.38
CA ASN A 10 -9.98 -1.14 2.93
C ASN A 10 -8.53 -1.41 2.52
N GLU A 11 -8.36 -2.10 1.41
CA GLU A 11 -7.06 -2.14 0.76
C GLU A 11 -6.77 -0.75 0.19
N GLU A 12 -5.63 -0.19 0.57
CA GLU A 12 -5.17 1.12 0.14
C GLU A 12 -3.72 1.01 -0.33
N VAL A 13 -3.48 1.49 -1.56
CA VAL A 13 -2.16 1.43 -2.18
C VAL A 13 -1.76 2.79 -2.77
N PHE A 14 -0.47 3.05 -2.79
CA PHE A 14 0.13 4.26 -3.33
C PHE A 14 1.58 3.99 -3.78
N PRO A 15 2.14 4.80 -4.70
CA PRO A 15 3.54 4.70 -5.07
C PRO A 15 4.46 5.04 -3.90
N VAL A 16 5.55 4.29 -3.77
CA VAL A 16 6.62 4.53 -2.79
C VAL A 16 8.00 4.37 -3.42
N CYS A 17 8.97 5.15 -2.97
CA CYS A 17 10.35 5.06 -3.40
C CYS A 17 11.31 5.52 -2.30
N SER A 18 12.62 5.34 -2.50
CA SER A 18 13.64 5.91 -1.64
C SER A 18 13.62 7.45 -1.73
N PRO A 19 13.72 8.18 -0.59
CA PRO A 19 13.86 9.63 -0.60
C PRO A 19 15.09 10.12 -1.38
N GLN A 20 16.18 9.36 -1.37
CA GLN A 20 17.37 9.71 -2.12
C GLN A 20 17.12 9.56 -3.62
N TRP A 21 16.54 8.46 -4.05
CA TRP A 21 16.18 8.25 -5.45
C TRP A 21 15.27 9.37 -5.96
N LEU A 22 14.28 9.81 -5.15
CA LEU A 22 13.37 10.89 -5.52
C LEU A 22 14.10 12.24 -5.71
N LYS A 23 15.08 12.55 -4.86
CA LYS A 23 15.89 13.79 -4.97
C LYS A 23 16.76 13.81 -6.22
N ASP A 24 17.18 12.64 -6.70
CA ASP A 24 18.05 12.52 -7.86
C ASP A 24 17.26 12.62 -9.18
N GLN A 25 15.93 12.73 -9.13
CA GLN A 25 15.12 12.94 -10.33
C GLN A 25 15.26 14.37 -10.84
N ALA A 26 15.47 14.52 -12.14
CA ALA A 26 15.62 15.83 -12.80
C ALA A 26 14.30 16.64 -12.79
N THR A 27 13.15 15.96 -12.71
CA THR A 27 11.82 16.57 -12.71
C THR A 27 10.98 16.01 -11.57
N PRO A 28 10.09 16.82 -10.96
CA PRO A 28 9.16 16.32 -9.95
C PRO A 28 8.29 15.19 -10.49
N LEU A 29 8.13 14.13 -9.69
CA LEU A 29 7.21 13.06 -10.03
C LEU A 29 5.76 13.55 -9.89
N THR A 30 4.98 13.20 -10.89
CA THR A 30 3.53 13.42 -10.95
C THR A 30 2.84 12.13 -11.39
N VAL A 31 1.52 12.10 -11.34
CA VAL A 31 0.74 10.99 -11.90
C VAL A 31 1.07 10.76 -13.37
N GLN A 32 1.29 11.84 -14.14
CA GLN A 32 1.56 11.78 -15.57
C GLN A 32 2.96 11.26 -15.91
N THR A 33 3.96 11.52 -15.06
CA THR A 33 5.35 11.07 -15.28
C THR A 33 5.65 9.71 -14.64
N LEU A 34 4.74 9.20 -13.81
CA LEU A 34 4.90 7.90 -13.15
C LEU A 34 5.14 6.72 -14.13
N PRO A 35 4.50 6.66 -15.31
CA PRO A 35 4.75 5.59 -16.29
C PRO A 35 6.18 5.53 -16.83
N ASP A 36 6.90 6.65 -16.82
CA ASP A 36 8.27 6.75 -17.34
C ASP A 36 9.33 6.33 -16.31
N CYS A 37 8.90 6.09 -15.06
CA CYS A 37 9.81 5.68 -13.99
C CYS A 37 10.19 4.20 -14.08
N PRO A 38 11.34 3.80 -13.53
CA PRO A 38 11.64 2.41 -13.26
C PRO A 38 10.63 1.84 -12.25
N LEU A 39 9.68 1.03 -12.71
CA LEU A 39 8.66 0.42 -11.88
C LEU A 39 9.11 -0.95 -11.40
N LEU A 40 8.97 -1.21 -10.11
CA LEU A 40 9.25 -2.50 -9.49
C LEU A 40 7.96 -3.33 -9.48
N HIS A 41 8.01 -4.52 -10.05
CA HIS A 41 6.85 -5.39 -10.23
C HIS A 41 6.87 -6.56 -9.28
N LEU A 42 5.78 -6.77 -8.55
CA LEU A 42 5.52 -8.02 -7.84
C LEU A 42 4.92 -9.02 -8.83
N ARG A 43 5.50 -10.22 -8.93
CA ARG A 43 4.90 -11.29 -9.72
C ARG A 43 3.60 -11.73 -9.04
N GLN A 44 2.54 -11.77 -9.81
CA GLN A 44 1.23 -12.19 -9.34
C GLN A 44 0.87 -13.55 -9.94
N GLU A 45 0.17 -14.37 -9.19
CA GLU A 45 -0.48 -15.56 -9.70
C GLU A 45 -1.69 -15.17 -10.57
N HIS A 46 -2.06 -16.01 -11.53
CA HIS A 46 -3.06 -15.71 -12.56
C HIS A 46 -4.45 -15.29 -12.05
N ASN A 47 -4.76 -15.57 -10.79
CA ASN A 47 -6.03 -15.21 -10.14
C ASN A 47 -5.87 -14.25 -8.97
N SER A 48 -4.73 -13.57 -8.86
CA SER A 48 -4.52 -12.58 -7.82
C SER A 48 -5.44 -11.38 -8.03
N GLN A 49 -6.13 -10.97 -6.98
CA GLN A 49 -6.93 -9.74 -6.97
C GLN A 49 -6.14 -8.53 -6.44
N TRP A 50 -4.87 -8.71 -6.16
CA TRP A 50 -4.00 -7.66 -5.65
C TRP A 50 -3.67 -6.66 -6.75
N PHE A 51 -3.42 -5.40 -6.36
CA PHE A 51 -3.03 -4.37 -7.32
C PHE A 51 -1.67 -4.70 -7.96
N ASP A 52 -1.64 -4.58 -9.28
CA ASP A 52 -0.45 -4.40 -10.07
C ASP A 52 -0.39 -2.96 -10.61
N TRP A 53 0.68 -2.61 -11.31
CA TRP A 53 0.81 -1.29 -11.89
C TRP A 53 -0.29 -0.98 -12.92
N SER A 54 -0.78 -1.96 -13.65
CA SER A 54 -1.90 -1.77 -14.59
C SER A 54 -3.19 -1.40 -13.84
N GLY A 55 -3.44 -2.04 -12.71
CA GLY A 55 -4.56 -1.73 -11.82
C GLY A 55 -4.43 -0.33 -11.22
N VAL A 56 -3.27 0.01 -10.67
CA VAL A 56 -3.00 1.35 -10.10
C VAL A 56 -3.16 2.43 -11.15
N PHE A 57 -2.61 2.25 -12.35
CA PHE A 57 -2.71 3.22 -13.45
C PHE A 57 -4.16 3.46 -13.86
N ARG A 58 -4.94 2.39 -13.99
CA ARG A 58 -6.36 2.50 -14.33
C ARG A 58 -7.12 3.33 -13.29
N GLU A 59 -6.91 3.09 -12.00
CA GLU A 59 -7.57 3.83 -10.93
C GLU A 59 -7.12 5.29 -10.85
N LEU A 60 -5.85 5.59 -11.20
CA LEU A 60 -5.31 6.95 -11.29
C LEU A 60 -5.66 7.66 -12.61
N GLY A 61 -6.39 7.02 -13.52
CA GLY A 61 -6.76 7.60 -14.82
C GLY A 61 -5.58 7.71 -15.81
N ILE A 62 -4.51 6.94 -15.60
CA ILE A 62 -3.36 6.88 -16.50
C ILE A 62 -3.69 5.94 -17.66
N THR A 63 -3.68 6.44 -18.87
CA THR A 63 -3.99 5.67 -20.09
C THR A 63 -2.78 4.95 -20.68
N THR A 64 -1.58 5.38 -20.33
CA THR A 64 -0.33 4.77 -20.78
C THR A 64 -0.16 3.42 -20.05
N ALA A 65 0.13 2.36 -20.81
CA ALA A 65 0.45 1.08 -20.18
C ALA A 65 1.77 1.20 -19.40
N PRO A 66 1.88 0.56 -18.23
CA PRO A 66 3.14 0.54 -17.50
C PRO A 66 4.19 -0.16 -18.36
N THR A 67 5.37 0.45 -18.44
CA THR A 67 6.51 -0.19 -19.13
C THR A 67 6.77 -1.54 -18.47
N PRO A 68 6.89 -2.63 -19.26
CA PRO A 68 7.18 -3.94 -18.69
C PRO A 68 8.41 -3.84 -17.82
N GLY A 69 8.24 -4.07 -16.51
CA GLY A 69 9.30 -3.88 -15.53
C GLY A 69 10.50 -4.77 -15.84
N GLN A 70 11.66 -4.19 -15.86
CA GLN A 70 12.92 -4.91 -15.95
C GLN A 70 13.17 -5.73 -14.68
N LEU A 71 12.68 -5.25 -13.53
CA LEU A 71 12.81 -5.91 -12.23
C LEU A 71 11.47 -6.46 -11.77
N ARG A 72 11.41 -7.78 -11.64
CA ARG A 72 10.26 -8.52 -11.12
C ARG A 72 10.67 -9.34 -9.89
N PHE A 73 9.84 -9.28 -8.88
CA PHE A 73 10.07 -9.93 -7.58
C PHE A 73 8.96 -10.94 -7.31
N ASP A 74 9.31 -12.09 -6.78
CA ASP A 74 8.34 -13.09 -6.31
C ASP A 74 7.95 -12.87 -4.84
N ASN A 75 8.63 -11.94 -4.17
CA ASN A 75 8.46 -11.66 -2.75
C ASN A 75 8.34 -10.15 -2.52
N TYR A 76 7.27 -9.74 -1.80
CA TYR A 76 7.01 -8.34 -1.52
C TYR A 76 8.10 -7.68 -0.67
N THR A 77 8.65 -8.39 0.31
CA THR A 77 9.73 -7.85 1.16
C THR A 77 10.96 -7.50 0.33
N LEU A 78 11.36 -8.36 -0.61
CA LEU A 78 12.50 -8.10 -1.50
C LEU A 78 12.21 -6.91 -2.44
N LEU A 79 10.99 -6.79 -2.92
CA LEU A 79 10.56 -5.65 -3.75
C LEU A 79 10.69 -4.34 -2.97
N ILE A 80 10.24 -4.30 -1.71
CA ILE A 80 10.36 -3.13 -0.85
C ILE A 80 11.81 -2.81 -0.52
N GLN A 81 12.66 -3.81 -0.28
CA GLN A 81 14.09 -3.60 -0.10
C GLN A 81 14.75 -2.99 -1.36
N ALA A 82 14.34 -3.40 -2.56
CA ALA A 82 14.81 -2.79 -3.80
C ALA A 82 14.36 -1.31 -3.93
N ALA A 83 13.14 -0.99 -3.51
CA ALA A 83 12.66 0.40 -3.48
C ALA A 83 13.47 1.25 -2.48
N ILE A 84 13.76 0.74 -1.28
CA ILE A 84 14.62 1.40 -0.28
C ILE A 84 16.02 1.62 -0.85
N ALA A 85 16.56 0.65 -1.58
CA ALA A 85 17.86 0.74 -2.24
C ALA A 85 17.88 1.68 -3.46
N GLY A 86 16.76 2.35 -3.77
CA GLY A 86 16.70 3.34 -4.85
C GLY A 86 16.64 2.74 -6.25
N GLN A 87 16.18 1.50 -6.41
CA GLN A 87 16.09 0.85 -7.73
C GLN A 87 14.85 1.25 -8.53
N GLY A 88 13.93 2.02 -7.94
CA GLY A 88 12.73 2.50 -8.61
C GLY A 88 11.55 2.72 -7.68
N VAL A 89 10.37 2.78 -8.28
CA VAL A 89 9.09 3.01 -7.61
C VAL A 89 8.35 1.69 -7.43
N ALA A 90 7.90 1.44 -6.21
CA ALA A 90 7.10 0.26 -5.83
C ALA A 90 5.67 0.65 -5.51
N ILE A 91 4.75 -0.31 -5.54
CA ILE A 91 3.43 -0.17 -4.93
C ILE A 91 3.57 -0.44 -3.43
N GLY A 92 3.27 0.56 -2.60
CA GLY A 92 3.20 0.44 -1.16
C GLY A 92 1.77 0.12 -0.74
N TRP A 93 1.57 -0.94 0.04
CA TRP A 93 0.32 -1.21 0.74
C TRP A 93 0.33 -0.53 2.09
N ARG A 94 -0.68 0.30 2.36
CA ARG A 94 -0.89 0.88 3.68
C ARG A 94 -0.84 -0.21 4.75
N HIS A 95 -0.39 0.13 5.94
CA HIS A 95 -0.07 -0.75 7.07
C HIS A 95 1.15 -1.66 6.89
N LEU A 96 1.52 -2.06 5.66
CA LEU A 96 2.76 -2.79 5.42
C LEU A 96 3.99 -1.88 5.32
N VAL A 97 3.81 -0.65 4.80
CA VAL A 97 4.91 0.31 4.59
C VAL A 97 4.88 1.52 5.51
N ASP A 98 3.85 1.69 6.34
CA ASP A 98 3.66 2.88 7.18
C ASP A 98 4.89 3.13 8.08
N ASN A 99 5.40 2.11 8.74
CA ASN A 99 6.60 2.21 9.57
C ASN A 99 7.86 2.64 8.78
N LEU A 100 7.98 2.21 7.52
CA LEU A 100 9.08 2.59 6.64
C LEU A 100 8.96 4.05 6.17
N LEU A 101 7.74 4.55 6.03
CA LEU A 101 7.46 5.96 5.75
C LEU A 101 7.76 6.84 6.96
N GLU A 102 7.35 6.44 8.16
CA GLU A 102 7.65 7.13 9.43
C GLU A 102 9.17 7.23 9.67
N GLN A 103 9.89 6.14 9.43
CA GLN A 103 11.35 6.09 9.54
C GLN A 103 12.08 6.79 8.38
N LYS A 104 11.34 7.30 7.37
CA LYS A 104 11.91 7.95 6.17
C LYS A 104 12.82 7.06 5.34
N TRP A 105 12.65 5.75 5.42
CA TRP A 105 13.33 4.80 4.52
C TRP A 105 12.64 4.77 3.16
N LEU A 106 11.34 5.02 3.15
CA LEU A 106 10.54 5.27 1.97
C LEU A 106 9.87 6.63 2.06
N CYS A 107 9.49 7.16 0.92
CA CYS A 107 8.62 8.33 0.80
C CYS A 107 7.57 8.08 -0.28
N ARG A 108 6.51 8.88 -0.25
CA ARG A 108 5.50 8.92 -1.30
C ARG A 108 5.91 9.98 -2.31
N PRO A 109 6.22 9.61 -3.57
CA PRO A 109 6.61 10.58 -4.59
C PRO A 109 5.44 11.44 -5.08
N ILE A 110 4.20 10.92 -4.95
CA ILE A 110 2.95 11.62 -5.25
C ILE A 110 1.97 11.44 -4.09
N SER A 111 1.02 12.37 -3.93
CA SER A 111 0.01 12.31 -2.86
C SER A 111 -1.14 11.37 -3.15
N ASP A 112 -1.31 11.01 -4.41
CA ASP A 112 -2.43 10.20 -4.89
C ASP A 112 -2.41 8.81 -4.24
N THR A 113 -3.61 8.33 -3.98
CA THR A 113 -3.85 7.04 -3.32
C THR A 113 -4.97 6.31 -4.04
N VAL A 114 -4.81 5.02 -4.20
CA VAL A 114 -5.86 4.13 -4.72
C VAL A 114 -6.46 3.36 -3.56
N ILE A 115 -7.78 3.50 -3.38
CA ILE A 115 -8.55 2.76 -2.37
C ILE A 115 -9.40 1.73 -3.11
N SER A 116 -9.14 0.46 -2.81
CA SER A 116 -9.88 -0.67 -3.36
C SER A 116 -11.28 -0.78 -2.74
N ARG A 117 -12.20 -1.38 -3.50
CA ARG A 117 -13.49 -1.86 -2.93
C ARG A 117 -13.30 -3.15 -2.12
N LEU A 118 -12.15 -3.77 -2.22
CA LEU A 118 -11.75 -4.91 -1.40
C LEU A 118 -11.26 -4.40 -0.06
N GLY A 119 -11.19 -5.30 0.92
CA GLY A 119 -10.75 -4.96 2.26
C GLY A 119 -10.29 -6.18 3.03
N TYR A 120 -9.79 -5.92 4.21
CA TYR A 120 -9.32 -6.94 5.14
C TYR A 120 -10.41 -7.25 6.16
N TYR A 121 -10.63 -8.53 6.40
CA TYR A 121 -11.68 -9.02 7.26
C TYR A 121 -11.14 -10.06 8.24
N VAL A 122 -11.61 -10.01 9.47
CA VAL A 122 -11.50 -11.15 10.38
C VAL A 122 -12.65 -12.09 10.10
N VAL A 123 -12.35 -13.33 9.71
CA VAL A 123 -13.35 -14.36 9.44
C VAL A 123 -13.26 -15.42 10.52
N GLN A 124 -14.36 -15.66 11.22
CA GLN A 124 -14.44 -16.68 12.28
C GLN A 124 -15.23 -17.90 11.79
N PRO A 125 -14.67 -19.12 11.90
CA PRO A 125 -15.39 -20.34 11.54
C PRO A 125 -16.59 -20.57 12.46
N GLN A 126 -17.78 -20.81 11.92
CA GLN A 126 -19.02 -21.01 12.68
C GLN A 126 -19.03 -22.27 13.59
N ARG A 127 -18.09 -23.19 13.40
CA ARG A 127 -18.14 -24.52 14.03
C ARG A 127 -17.44 -24.67 15.38
N LYS A 128 -16.80 -23.64 15.91
CA LYS A 128 -16.12 -23.71 17.21
C LYS A 128 -16.74 -22.72 18.19
N ARG A 129 -16.99 -23.17 19.46
CA ARG A 129 -17.25 -22.26 20.57
C ARG A 129 -16.12 -21.25 20.62
N ARG A 130 -16.46 -19.98 20.65
CA ARG A 130 -15.49 -18.88 20.81
C ARG A 130 -14.82 -19.07 22.17
N GLY A 131 -13.52 -19.33 22.17
CA GLY A 131 -12.73 -19.29 23.40
C GLY A 131 -12.45 -17.83 23.77
N GLN A 132 -12.40 -17.51 25.06
CA GLN A 132 -12.12 -16.15 25.55
C GLN A 132 -10.86 -15.51 24.92
N LEU A 133 -9.84 -16.31 24.62
CA LEU A 133 -8.62 -15.83 23.96
C LEU A 133 -8.88 -15.32 22.54
N VAL A 134 -9.73 -15.98 21.79
CA VAL A 134 -10.10 -15.55 20.43
C VAL A 134 -10.90 -14.25 20.47
N GLU A 135 -11.84 -14.14 21.39
CA GLU A 135 -12.62 -12.90 21.59
C GLU A 135 -11.71 -11.73 21.94
N ARG A 136 -10.83 -11.90 22.92
CA ARG A 136 -9.84 -10.87 23.30
C ARG A 136 -8.92 -10.47 22.18
N PHE A 137 -8.50 -11.41 21.35
CA PHE A 137 -7.66 -11.12 20.19
C PHE A 137 -8.41 -10.31 19.13
N VAL A 138 -9.66 -10.65 18.85
CA VAL A 138 -10.50 -9.90 17.91
C VAL A 138 -10.78 -8.49 18.44
N ASP A 139 -11.11 -8.35 19.71
CA ASP A 139 -11.33 -7.04 20.35
C ASP A 139 -10.07 -6.16 20.28
N TRP A 140 -8.91 -6.77 20.49
CA TRP A 140 -7.62 -6.07 20.35
C TRP A 140 -7.37 -5.61 18.91
N LEU A 141 -7.62 -6.47 17.90
CA LEU A 141 -7.47 -6.09 16.48
C LEU A 141 -8.38 -4.91 16.12
N VAL A 142 -9.61 -4.89 16.61
CA VAL A 142 -10.54 -3.78 16.38
C VAL A 142 -10.05 -2.50 17.05
N ALA A 143 -9.55 -2.60 18.27
CA ALA A 143 -9.00 -1.45 18.98
C ALA A 143 -7.75 -0.87 18.29
N GLU A 144 -6.85 -1.72 17.80
CA GLU A 144 -5.67 -1.32 17.02
C GLU A 144 -6.06 -0.63 15.70
N GLN A 145 -7.04 -1.17 15.00
CA GLN A 145 -7.56 -0.55 13.78
C GLN A 145 -8.10 0.87 14.05
N ALA A 146 -8.89 1.04 15.12
CA ALA A 146 -9.43 2.34 15.50
C ALA A 146 -8.32 3.34 15.90
N SER A 147 -7.29 2.90 16.60
CA SER A 147 -6.13 3.72 16.98
C SER A 147 -5.32 4.16 15.76
N SER A 148 -5.07 3.27 14.82
CA SER A 148 -4.36 3.57 13.58
C SER A 148 -5.12 4.59 12.72
N ALA A 149 -6.44 4.51 12.65
CA ALA A 149 -7.27 5.46 11.92
C ALA A 149 -7.21 6.88 12.51
N GLN A 150 -7.08 7.01 13.84
CA GLN A 150 -6.96 8.31 14.52
C GLN A 150 -5.60 8.96 14.32
N SER A 151 -4.53 8.20 14.28
CA SER A 151 -3.16 8.70 14.03
C SER A 151 -3.03 9.35 12.65
N LEU A 152 -3.79 8.91 11.66
CA LEU A 152 -3.79 9.43 10.29
C LEU A 152 -4.57 10.75 10.14
N THR A 153 -5.55 11.01 11.00
CA THR A 153 -6.34 12.26 10.99
C THR A 153 -5.55 13.43 11.60
N GLY A 154 -4.51 13.17 12.39
CA GLY A 154 -3.64 14.17 13.02
C GLY A 154 -2.51 14.72 12.15
N LEU A 155 -2.23 14.14 10.98
CA LEU A 155 -1.23 14.59 10.01
C LEU A 155 -1.87 15.54 8.98
N ALA A 156 -2.52 16.61 9.45
CA ALA A 156 -2.87 17.73 8.59
C ALA A 156 -1.58 18.36 8.04
N LEU A 157 -1.52 18.49 6.72
CA LEU A 157 -0.44 19.15 5.98
C LEU A 157 -0.20 20.55 6.57
N PRO A 158 1.07 20.98 6.78
CA PRO A 158 1.33 22.37 7.10
C PRO A 158 0.88 23.23 5.92
N SER A 159 -0.05 24.14 6.19
CA SER A 159 -0.48 25.20 5.25
C SER A 159 0.75 25.97 4.83
N ILE A 160 1.15 25.88 3.57
CA ILE A 160 2.12 26.79 2.97
C ILE A 160 1.37 28.08 2.73
N ALA A 161 1.56 29.04 3.63
CA ALA A 161 1.17 30.43 3.37
C ALA A 161 2.05 31.00 2.26
N VAL A 162 1.38 31.64 1.28
CA VAL A 162 1.91 32.37 0.14
C VAL A 162 2.84 33.51 0.60
#